data_f909370aa862d3c90d0950c3c63e4340
#
_entry.id   f909370aa862d3c90d0950c3c63e4340
#
_cell.length_a   1.000
_cell.length_b   1.000
_cell.length_c   1.000
_cell.angle_alpha   90.00
_cell.angle_beta   90.00
_cell.angle_gamma   90.00
#
_symmetry.space_group_name_H-M   'P 1'
#
loop_
_entity.id
_entity.type
_entity.pdbx_description
1 polymer ?
#
loop_
_entity_poly.entity_id
_entity_poly.type
_entity_poly.pdbx_seq_one_letter_code
_entity_poly.pdbx_strand_id
1 'polypeptide(L)'
;MATRKTPRKTKKAHSNKTGVTKKIIAVVGATGAQGGGLVRTILNDKNGPFTARAITRNVNSDKAKALADAGAEVVAADLDDVKSLKQAFEGAHGAFCVTNFWEHLKPEKEISQARNMAQAAKDAGLKHVIWSTLEDTRQSIPLSDDRMPTLMGKYKVPHFDGKGEANAVFTKLGVPTTFLVTSFYWENFIYFGMGPKKGADGKLAITLPLGNKKLASIASEDIGKTAYAIFEDGPEMIGKTVGIAGGHLTGEQMAKSLSKALGQQVTYNAVSPAAYRAFGFPGAEDLGNMFQFNSEFEQDCCDARNISETKSLNPELQTFDRWLGENKSRIPLG
;
A
#
# COMPACT_ATOMS: atom_id res chain seq x y z
N MET A 1 -74.91 5.77 27.19
CA MET A 1 -73.64 6.01 27.95
C MET A 1 -72.50 6.01 26.94
N ALA A 2 -71.96 7.18 26.63
CA ALA A 2 -70.90 7.36 25.60
C ALA A 2 -69.58 7.55 26.34
N THR A 3 -68.62 6.68 26.10
CA THR A 3 -67.29 6.73 26.69
C THR A 3 -66.40 7.62 25.82
N ARG A 4 -65.94 8.75 26.36
CA ARG A 4 -64.96 9.69 25.80
C ARG A 4 -63.60 9.03 25.75
N LYS A 5 -62.97 8.90 24.55
CA LYS A 5 -61.58 8.56 24.37
C LYS A 5 -60.72 9.81 24.46
N THR A 6 -59.78 9.85 25.38
CA THR A 6 -58.74 10.87 25.56
C THR A 6 -57.65 10.75 24.50
N PRO A 7 -57.13 11.81 23.87
CA PRO A 7 -56.09 11.72 22.87
C PRO A 7 -54.70 11.48 23.50
N ARG A 8 -53.99 10.53 22.95
CA ARG A 8 -52.64 10.11 23.33
C ARG A 8 -51.63 11.18 22.86
N LYS A 9 -50.97 11.83 23.81
CA LYS A 9 -49.87 12.77 23.53
C LYS A 9 -48.66 12.04 22.89
N THR A 10 -48.36 12.35 21.65
CA THR A 10 -47.14 11.95 20.97
C THR A 10 -45.94 12.67 21.58
N LYS A 11 -45.04 11.95 22.26
CA LYS A 11 -43.75 12.45 22.67
C LYS A 11 -42.88 12.65 21.42
N LYS A 12 -42.54 13.91 21.09
CA LYS A 12 -41.45 14.24 20.15
C LYS A 12 -40.16 13.69 20.75
N ALA A 13 -39.57 12.68 20.09
CA ALA A 13 -38.24 12.23 20.36
C ALA A 13 -37.27 13.35 19.93
N HIS A 14 -36.64 14.03 20.88
CA HIS A 14 -35.49 14.85 20.63
C HIS A 14 -34.33 13.89 20.39
N SER A 15 -33.91 13.72 19.14
CA SER A 15 -32.65 13.09 18.83
C SER A 15 -31.54 14.08 19.19
N ASN A 16 -30.97 13.94 20.38
CA ASN A 16 -29.67 14.51 20.68
C ASN A 16 -28.65 13.78 19.78
N LYS A 17 -28.27 14.37 18.65
CA LYS A 17 -27.04 14.06 17.97
C LYS A 17 -25.90 14.54 18.88
N THR A 18 -25.47 13.70 19.82
CA THR A 18 -24.16 13.82 20.44
C THR A 18 -23.15 13.65 19.32
N GLY A 19 -22.52 14.71 18.87
CA GLY A 19 -21.47 14.68 17.88
C GLY A 19 -20.31 13.85 18.42
N VAL A 20 -20.20 12.60 17.97
CA VAL A 20 -19.04 11.75 18.26
C VAL A 20 -17.84 12.43 17.63
N THR A 21 -16.89 12.89 18.45
CA THR A 21 -15.65 13.49 17.95
C THR A 21 -14.92 12.43 17.13
N LYS A 22 -14.70 12.70 15.84
CA LYS A 22 -13.99 11.78 14.96
C LYS A 22 -12.52 11.64 15.41
N LYS A 23 -11.97 10.45 15.25
CA LYS A 23 -10.58 10.14 15.58
C LYS A 23 -9.68 10.56 14.42
N ILE A 24 -8.58 11.23 14.71
CA ILE A 24 -7.60 11.64 13.68
C ILE A 24 -6.73 10.44 13.31
N ILE A 25 -6.65 10.14 12.02
CA ILE A 25 -5.65 9.22 11.44
C ILE A 25 -4.60 10.06 10.71
N ALA A 26 -3.38 10.00 11.19
CA ALA A 26 -2.23 10.63 10.58
C ALA A 26 -1.70 9.74 9.45
N VAL A 27 -1.65 10.25 8.23
CA VAL A 27 -1.30 9.47 7.03
C VAL A 27 0.02 9.96 6.46
N VAL A 28 1.08 9.19 6.68
CA VAL A 28 2.39 9.43 6.06
C VAL A 28 2.31 9.07 4.57
N GLY A 29 3.00 9.84 3.72
CA GLY A 29 2.95 9.63 2.27
C GLY A 29 1.57 9.91 1.66
N ALA A 30 0.81 10.85 2.24
CA ALA A 30 -0.56 11.17 1.87
C ALA A 30 -0.73 11.60 0.40
N THR A 31 0.30 12.16 -0.22
CA THR A 31 0.30 12.53 -1.66
C THR A 31 0.76 11.40 -2.58
N GLY A 32 1.12 10.24 -2.02
CA GLY A 32 1.59 9.06 -2.72
C GLY A 32 0.48 8.04 -3.02
N ALA A 33 0.88 6.89 -3.57
CA ALA A 33 -0.02 5.84 -4.03
C ALA A 33 -0.88 5.25 -2.89
N GLN A 34 -0.24 4.77 -1.82
CA GLN A 34 -0.93 4.11 -0.71
C GLN A 34 -1.66 5.11 0.20
N GLY A 35 -0.91 6.09 0.75
CA GLY A 35 -1.47 7.06 1.70
C GLY A 35 -2.57 7.92 1.09
N GLY A 36 -2.45 8.28 -0.20
CA GLY A 36 -3.49 9.02 -0.92
C GLY A 36 -4.81 8.26 -0.98
N GLY A 37 -4.77 6.95 -1.21
CA GLY A 37 -5.94 6.08 -1.19
C GLY A 37 -6.63 6.10 0.18
N LEU A 38 -5.87 5.99 1.27
CA LEU A 38 -6.43 6.04 2.63
C LEU A 38 -7.05 7.41 2.94
N VAL A 39 -6.37 8.52 2.59
CA VAL A 39 -6.93 9.86 2.81
C VAL A 39 -8.24 10.02 2.08
N ARG A 40 -8.32 9.64 0.79
CA ARG A 40 -9.57 9.72 0.01
C ARG A 40 -10.67 8.85 0.62
N THR A 41 -10.35 7.65 1.07
CA THR A 41 -11.33 6.75 1.72
C THR A 41 -11.91 7.40 2.97
N ILE A 42 -11.08 7.96 3.85
CA ILE A 42 -11.53 8.67 5.06
C ILE A 42 -12.41 9.87 4.69
N LEU A 43 -12.01 10.67 3.71
CA LEU A 43 -12.76 11.87 3.30
C LEU A 43 -14.10 11.55 2.64
N ASN A 44 -14.19 10.41 1.94
CA ASN A 44 -15.43 9.97 1.29
C ASN A 44 -16.44 9.41 2.30
N ASP A 45 -16.00 8.84 3.41
CA ASP A 45 -16.90 8.39 4.47
C ASP A 45 -17.26 9.52 5.42
N LYS A 46 -18.24 10.32 5.01
CA LYS A 46 -18.73 11.49 5.78
C LYS A 46 -19.27 11.08 7.17
N ASN A 47 -19.77 9.87 7.33
CA ASN A 47 -20.37 9.38 8.56
C ASN A 47 -19.41 8.48 9.37
N GLY A 48 -18.27 8.15 8.80
CA GLY A 48 -17.25 7.29 9.43
C GLY A 48 -16.60 7.91 10.67
N PRO A 49 -15.90 7.10 11.45
CA PRO A 49 -15.34 7.48 12.73
C PRO A 49 -14.06 8.30 12.64
N PHE A 50 -13.51 8.50 11.43
CA PHE A 50 -12.18 9.09 11.25
C PHE A 50 -12.20 10.43 10.54
N THR A 51 -11.14 11.22 10.79
CA THR A 51 -10.72 12.36 9.98
C THR A 51 -9.25 12.18 9.59
N ALA A 52 -8.88 12.70 8.42
CA ALA A 52 -7.54 12.52 7.87
C ALA A 52 -6.63 13.71 8.20
N ARG A 53 -5.46 13.42 8.78
CA ARG A 53 -4.32 14.32 8.81
C ARG A 53 -3.30 13.85 7.78
N ALA A 54 -3.21 14.56 6.65
CA ALA A 54 -2.35 14.24 5.53
C ALA A 54 -0.93 14.79 5.79
N ILE A 55 0.04 13.90 5.93
CA ILE A 55 1.44 14.29 6.21
C ILE A 55 2.23 14.28 4.91
N THR A 56 2.90 15.39 4.62
CA THR A 56 3.75 15.58 3.43
C THR A 56 4.93 16.50 3.74
N ARG A 57 6.03 16.37 3.00
CA ARG A 57 7.19 17.31 3.10
C ARG A 57 6.87 18.70 2.51
N ASN A 58 5.99 18.75 1.50
CA ASN A 58 5.63 19.98 0.82
C ASN A 58 4.11 20.20 0.83
N VAL A 59 3.65 21.01 1.79
CA VAL A 59 2.24 21.37 1.95
C VAL A 59 1.72 22.29 0.82
N ASN A 60 2.62 22.90 0.06
CA ASN A 60 2.28 23.81 -1.03
C ASN A 60 2.18 23.13 -2.39
N SER A 61 2.45 21.82 -2.48
CA SER A 61 2.29 21.06 -3.72
C SER A 61 0.81 20.99 -4.13
N ASP A 62 0.54 20.90 -5.44
CA ASP A 62 -0.84 20.83 -5.95
C ASP A 62 -1.59 19.62 -5.37
N LYS A 63 -0.90 18.48 -5.19
CA LYS A 63 -1.47 17.29 -4.54
C LYS A 63 -1.85 17.56 -3.08
N ALA A 64 -1.01 18.27 -2.33
CA ALA A 64 -1.29 18.61 -0.93
C ALA A 64 -2.47 19.60 -0.82
N LYS A 65 -2.50 20.63 -1.67
CA LYS A 65 -3.62 21.56 -1.76
C LYS A 65 -4.94 20.87 -2.09
N ALA A 66 -4.93 19.96 -3.08
CA ALA A 66 -6.11 19.18 -3.42
C ALA A 66 -6.64 18.34 -2.24
N LEU A 67 -5.76 17.80 -1.38
CA LEU A 67 -6.18 17.10 -0.17
C LEU A 67 -6.78 18.05 0.88
N ALA A 68 -6.23 19.27 1.03
CA ALA A 68 -6.77 20.30 1.91
C ALA A 68 -8.16 20.76 1.42
N ASP A 69 -8.31 21.03 0.13
CA ASP A 69 -9.58 21.41 -0.49
C ASP A 69 -10.65 20.32 -0.34
N ALA A 70 -10.24 19.06 -0.33
CA ALA A 70 -11.10 17.91 -0.08
C ALA A 70 -11.48 17.74 1.41
N GLY A 71 -10.85 18.50 2.34
CA GLY A 71 -11.15 18.52 3.75
C GLY A 71 -10.18 17.77 4.67
N ALA A 72 -8.99 17.40 4.18
CA ALA A 72 -7.94 16.86 5.04
C ALA A 72 -7.20 17.99 5.78
N GLU A 73 -6.81 17.73 7.02
CA GLU A 73 -5.80 18.54 7.71
C GLU A 73 -4.42 18.22 7.10
N VAL A 74 -3.76 19.20 6.45
CA VAL A 74 -2.46 18.98 5.81
C VAL A 74 -1.35 19.52 6.70
N VAL A 75 -0.39 18.65 7.06
CA VAL A 75 0.71 18.96 7.98
C VAL A 75 2.06 18.62 7.35
N ALA A 76 3.04 19.50 7.56
CA ALA A 76 4.41 19.26 7.13
C ALA A 76 5.16 18.37 8.11
N ALA A 77 5.80 17.31 7.60
CA ALA A 77 6.82 16.57 8.35
C ALA A 77 7.79 15.85 7.40
N ASP A 78 9.00 15.61 7.89
CA ASP A 78 10.04 14.86 7.20
C ASP A 78 10.33 13.56 7.97
N LEU A 79 10.44 12.44 7.26
CA LEU A 79 10.75 11.14 7.86
C LEU A 79 12.15 11.08 8.48
N ASP A 80 13.03 11.99 8.08
CA ASP A 80 14.37 12.12 8.64
C ASP A 80 14.41 13.02 9.90
N ASP A 81 13.29 13.70 10.22
CA ASP A 81 13.15 14.56 11.41
C ASP A 81 12.08 14.03 12.37
N VAL A 82 12.52 13.28 13.38
CA VAL A 82 11.64 12.70 14.42
C VAL A 82 10.83 13.76 15.16
N LYS A 83 11.34 14.97 15.30
CA LYS A 83 10.65 16.07 15.98
C LYS A 83 9.46 16.55 15.18
N SER A 84 9.61 16.72 13.87
CA SER A 84 8.51 17.08 12.97
C SER A 84 7.43 15.99 12.92
N LEU A 85 7.84 14.71 12.90
CA LEU A 85 6.92 13.58 12.96
C LEU A 85 6.13 13.54 14.26
N LYS A 86 6.79 13.80 15.42
CA LYS A 86 6.12 13.85 16.72
C LYS A 86 5.03 14.93 16.74
N GLN A 87 5.34 16.11 16.24
CA GLN A 87 4.36 17.21 16.12
C GLN A 87 3.20 16.82 15.19
N ALA A 88 3.51 16.18 14.06
CA ALA A 88 2.50 15.73 13.11
C ALA A 88 1.60 14.61 13.68
N PHE A 89 2.07 13.81 14.60
CA PHE A 89 1.31 12.74 15.26
C PHE A 89 0.57 13.20 16.53
N GLU A 90 0.85 14.39 17.04
CA GLU A 90 0.23 14.90 18.27
C GLU A 90 -1.30 14.93 18.15
N GLY A 91 -1.98 14.35 19.15
CA GLY A 91 -3.44 14.26 19.20
C GLY A 91 -4.07 13.28 18.19
N ALA A 92 -3.29 12.60 17.35
CA ALA A 92 -3.82 11.56 16.49
C ALA A 92 -4.19 10.30 17.27
N HIS A 93 -5.21 9.60 16.83
CA HIS A 93 -5.58 8.29 17.35
C HIS A 93 -4.68 7.19 16.80
N GLY A 94 -4.37 7.25 15.52
CA GLY A 94 -3.54 6.28 14.84
C GLY A 94 -2.76 6.89 13.68
N ALA A 95 -1.84 6.12 13.12
CA ALA A 95 -1.06 6.53 11.96
C ALA A 95 -0.90 5.41 10.93
N PHE A 96 -0.97 5.76 9.65
CA PHE A 96 -0.49 4.95 8.56
C PHE A 96 0.95 5.36 8.23
N CYS A 97 1.88 4.43 8.39
CA CYS A 97 3.31 4.65 8.22
C CYS A 97 3.81 3.91 6.98
N VAL A 98 4.47 4.62 6.09
CA VAL A 98 5.08 4.07 4.87
C VAL A 98 6.34 4.85 4.50
N THR A 99 7.36 4.16 4.01
CA THR A 99 8.58 4.73 3.46
C THR A 99 8.60 4.58 1.94
N ASN A 100 9.45 5.35 1.26
CA ASN A 100 9.63 5.28 -0.18
C ASN A 100 11.07 4.89 -0.53
N PHE A 101 11.34 3.59 -0.65
CA PHE A 101 12.65 3.06 -1.01
C PHE A 101 13.18 3.63 -2.33
N TRP A 102 12.32 3.78 -3.32
CA TRP A 102 12.69 4.18 -4.69
C TRP A 102 13.21 5.61 -4.80
N GLU A 103 13.04 6.42 -3.75
CA GLU A 103 13.58 7.78 -3.68
C GLU A 103 15.09 7.79 -3.40
N HIS A 104 15.60 6.81 -2.68
CA HIS A 104 16.99 6.81 -2.22
C HIS A 104 17.73 5.48 -2.46
N LEU A 105 17.03 4.37 -2.74
CA LEU A 105 17.58 3.03 -2.99
C LEU A 105 18.49 2.51 -1.85
N LYS A 106 18.19 2.86 -0.59
CA LYS A 106 19.02 2.54 0.58
C LYS A 106 18.18 1.88 1.68
N PRO A 107 18.32 0.55 1.90
CA PRO A 107 17.58 -0.14 2.96
C PRO A 107 17.82 0.44 4.36
N GLU A 108 19.05 0.88 4.66
CA GLU A 108 19.36 1.49 5.95
C GLU A 108 18.58 2.77 6.19
N LYS A 109 18.32 3.54 5.13
CA LYS A 109 17.49 4.75 5.22
C LYS A 109 16.03 4.38 5.48
N GLU A 110 15.50 3.34 4.82
CA GLU A 110 14.18 2.80 5.14
C GLU A 110 14.04 2.45 6.62
N ILE A 111 15.00 1.69 7.16
CA ILE A 111 15.03 1.30 8.58
C ILE A 111 15.13 2.51 9.50
N SER A 112 15.95 3.50 9.15
CA SER A 112 16.09 4.75 9.92
C SER A 112 14.79 5.55 9.95
N GLN A 113 14.14 5.72 8.79
CA GLN A 113 12.85 6.43 8.69
C GLN A 113 11.73 5.68 9.42
N ALA A 114 11.69 4.35 9.32
CA ALA A 114 10.76 3.53 10.11
C ALA A 114 10.97 3.71 11.61
N ARG A 115 12.23 3.78 12.07
CA ARG A 115 12.57 4.05 13.49
C ARG A 115 12.07 5.42 13.94
N ASN A 116 12.26 6.45 13.11
CA ASN A 116 11.78 7.80 13.43
C ASN A 116 10.25 7.82 13.56
N MET A 117 9.52 7.18 12.64
CA MET A 117 8.05 7.07 12.70
C MET A 117 7.60 6.27 13.93
N ALA A 118 8.23 5.14 14.23
CA ALA A 118 7.89 4.32 15.38
C ALA A 118 8.16 5.06 16.71
N GLN A 119 9.28 5.79 16.80
CA GLN A 119 9.59 6.59 17.97
C GLN A 119 8.58 7.74 18.15
N ALA A 120 8.27 8.47 17.07
CA ALA A 120 7.27 9.54 17.11
C ALA A 120 5.88 9.01 17.48
N ALA A 121 5.48 7.84 16.97
CA ALA A 121 4.21 7.19 17.31
C ALA A 121 4.13 6.80 18.79
N LYS A 122 5.23 6.23 19.32
CA LYS A 122 5.34 5.93 20.75
C LYS A 122 5.22 7.19 21.62
N ASP A 123 5.98 8.23 21.27
CA ASP A 123 6.01 9.50 22.04
C ASP A 123 4.67 10.23 22.00
N ALA A 124 3.95 10.16 20.88
CA ALA A 124 2.60 10.72 20.73
C ALA A 124 1.51 9.84 21.37
N GLY A 125 1.85 8.64 21.84
CA GLY A 125 0.92 7.72 22.49
C GLY A 125 -0.18 7.19 21.56
N LEU A 126 0.14 6.99 20.28
CA LEU A 126 -0.81 6.48 19.28
C LEU A 126 -1.40 5.14 19.74
N LYS A 127 -2.67 4.93 19.44
CA LYS A 127 -3.43 3.73 19.84
C LYS A 127 -3.42 2.63 18.78
N HIS A 128 -3.13 2.97 17.52
CA HIS A 128 -3.03 2.01 16.44
C HIS A 128 -2.14 2.57 15.32
N VAL A 129 -1.14 1.82 14.92
CA VAL A 129 -0.27 2.14 13.78
C VAL A 129 -0.43 1.04 12.74
N ILE A 130 -0.58 1.40 11.48
CA ILE A 130 -0.41 0.47 10.35
C ILE A 130 0.95 0.77 9.73
N TRP A 131 1.84 -0.22 9.76
CA TRP A 131 3.13 -0.16 9.08
C TRP A 131 3.04 -0.91 7.76
N SER A 132 3.16 -0.19 6.64
CA SER A 132 3.23 -0.77 5.30
C SER A 132 4.60 -1.40 5.08
N THR A 133 4.63 -2.71 5.00
CA THR A 133 5.84 -3.52 5.03
C THR A 133 5.88 -4.58 3.93
N LEU A 134 6.96 -5.35 3.92
CA LEU A 134 7.21 -6.52 3.07
C LEU A 134 7.96 -7.57 3.89
N GLU A 135 8.22 -8.74 3.30
CA GLU A 135 8.97 -9.82 3.92
C GLU A 135 10.48 -9.49 4.00
N ASP A 136 11.16 -10.02 4.99
CA ASP A 136 12.62 -10.19 4.98
C ASP A 136 12.94 -11.47 4.21
N THR A 137 13.32 -11.33 2.94
CA THR A 137 13.52 -12.47 2.02
C THR A 137 14.71 -13.35 2.41
N ARG A 138 15.61 -12.84 3.26
CA ARG A 138 16.77 -13.58 3.80
C ARG A 138 16.36 -14.73 4.72
N GLN A 139 15.11 -14.73 5.21
CA GLN A 139 14.56 -15.86 5.98
C GLN A 139 14.30 -17.08 5.10
N SER A 140 13.99 -16.86 3.82
CA SER A 140 13.75 -17.92 2.84
C SER A 140 14.96 -18.19 1.94
N ILE A 141 15.74 -17.15 1.63
CA ILE A 141 16.97 -17.23 0.84
C ILE A 141 18.13 -16.64 1.65
N PRO A 142 18.83 -17.45 2.47
CA PRO A 142 19.98 -16.98 3.24
C PRO A 142 21.06 -16.35 2.36
N LEU A 143 21.89 -15.48 2.93
CA LEU A 143 22.95 -14.79 2.19
C LEU A 143 23.96 -15.77 1.55
N SER A 144 24.11 -16.97 2.11
CA SER A 144 24.97 -18.06 1.58
C SER A 144 24.34 -18.82 0.41
N ASP A 145 23.10 -18.52 0.03
CA ASP A 145 22.43 -19.19 -1.09
C ASP A 145 22.70 -18.43 -2.39
N ASP A 146 23.49 -19.02 -3.28
CA ASP A 146 23.95 -18.41 -4.53
C ASP A 146 22.90 -18.44 -5.66
N ARG A 147 21.70 -19.04 -5.45
CA ARG A 147 20.62 -18.99 -6.45
C ARG A 147 20.21 -17.56 -6.80
N MET A 148 20.31 -16.67 -5.84
CA MET A 148 20.01 -15.26 -5.98
C MET A 148 21.21 -14.42 -5.55
N PRO A 149 21.67 -13.45 -6.36
CA PRO A 149 22.76 -12.57 -5.98
C PRO A 149 22.49 -11.84 -4.66
N THR A 150 23.51 -11.75 -3.82
CA THR A 150 23.46 -10.87 -2.65
C THR A 150 23.80 -9.45 -3.10
N LEU A 151 22.88 -8.52 -2.85
CA LEU A 151 23.02 -7.11 -3.21
C LEU A 151 23.51 -6.30 -2.00
N MET A 152 24.30 -5.26 -2.25
CA MET A 152 24.84 -4.35 -1.22
C MET A 152 25.53 -5.12 -0.06
N GLY A 153 26.06 -6.32 -0.33
CA GLY A 153 26.78 -7.17 0.63
C GLY A 153 25.92 -7.87 1.70
N LYS A 154 24.63 -7.54 1.84
CA LYS A 154 23.80 -8.07 2.95
C LYS A 154 22.29 -8.18 2.68
N TYR A 155 21.83 -7.97 1.46
CA TYR A 155 20.41 -8.07 1.10
C TYR A 155 20.21 -9.03 -0.06
N LYS A 156 19.09 -9.72 -0.06
CA LYS A 156 18.62 -10.50 -1.22
C LYS A 156 17.68 -9.63 -2.07
N VAL A 157 16.67 -9.04 -1.45
CA VAL A 157 15.77 -8.08 -2.09
C VAL A 157 15.78 -6.79 -1.25
N PRO A 158 16.66 -5.83 -1.53
CA PRO A 158 16.91 -4.65 -0.67
C PRO A 158 15.66 -3.92 -0.20
N HIS A 159 14.68 -3.65 -1.08
CA HIS A 159 13.47 -2.94 -0.68
C HIS A 159 12.48 -3.78 0.13
N PHE A 160 12.52 -5.12 0.02
CA PHE A 160 11.77 -6.03 0.88
C PHE A 160 12.47 -6.15 2.24
N ASP A 161 13.74 -6.52 2.21
CA ASP A 161 14.53 -6.83 3.39
C ASP A 161 14.60 -5.63 4.35
N GLY A 162 14.75 -4.40 3.81
CA GLY A 162 14.76 -3.18 4.60
C GLY A 162 13.45 -2.94 5.36
N LYS A 163 12.30 -3.17 4.71
CA LYS A 163 10.98 -3.06 5.33
C LYS A 163 10.73 -4.19 6.34
N GLY A 164 11.08 -5.43 5.96
CA GLY A 164 10.95 -6.60 6.83
C GLY A 164 11.78 -6.47 8.11
N GLU A 165 13.03 -6.02 8.00
CA GLU A 165 13.91 -5.75 9.14
C GLU A 165 13.34 -4.65 10.06
N ALA A 166 12.71 -3.62 9.47
CA ALA A 166 12.10 -2.53 10.21
C ALA A 166 10.88 -2.96 11.06
N ASN A 167 10.23 -4.10 10.78
CA ASN A 167 9.15 -4.63 11.61
C ASN A 167 9.55 -4.74 13.08
N ALA A 168 10.77 -5.20 13.33
CA ALA A 168 11.32 -5.35 14.68
C ALA A 168 11.43 -4.01 15.44
N VAL A 169 11.52 -2.89 14.74
CA VAL A 169 11.61 -1.57 15.37
C VAL A 169 10.30 -1.21 16.07
N PHE A 170 9.17 -1.38 15.39
CA PHE A 170 7.84 -1.12 15.95
C PHE A 170 7.57 -2.05 17.16
N THR A 171 7.88 -3.33 17.01
CA THR A 171 7.68 -4.33 18.06
C THR A 171 8.54 -4.02 19.31
N LYS A 172 9.84 -3.75 19.13
CA LYS A 172 10.77 -3.46 20.25
C LYS A 172 10.41 -2.17 20.99
N LEU A 173 9.86 -1.18 20.30
CA LEU A 173 9.40 0.06 20.93
C LEU A 173 8.03 -0.09 21.60
N GLY A 174 7.34 -1.22 21.42
CA GLY A 174 6.00 -1.46 21.98
C GLY A 174 4.92 -0.60 21.33
N VAL A 175 5.09 -0.22 20.05
CA VAL A 175 4.09 0.52 19.30
C VAL A 175 2.95 -0.43 18.90
N PRO A 176 1.67 -0.10 19.17
CA PRO A 176 0.54 -0.96 18.82
C PRO A 176 0.35 -1.01 17.29
N THR A 177 0.95 -2.00 16.63
CA THR A 177 1.14 -2.00 15.18
C THR A 177 0.45 -3.19 14.50
N THR A 178 -0.24 -2.92 13.37
CA THR A 178 -0.61 -3.90 12.35
C THR A 178 0.41 -3.83 11.22
N PHE A 179 0.93 -4.98 10.80
CA PHE A 179 1.91 -5.09 9.71
C PHE A 179 1.17 -5.38 8.41
N LEU A 180 1.07 -4.37 7.54
CA LEU A 180 0.37 -4.47 6.26
C LEU A 180 1.35 -4.85 5.15
N VAL A 181 1.33 -6.12 4.74
CA VAL A 181 2.20 -6.65 3.68
C VAL A 181 1.54 -6.45 2.33
N THR A 182 2.07 -5.51 1.55
CA THR A 182 1.54 -5.17 0.23
C THR A 182 2.01 -6.15 -0.85
N SER A 183 1.52 -5.97 -2.06
CA SER A 183 1.88 -6.75 -3.25
C SER A 183 2.29 -5.82 -4.40
N PHE A 184 2.57 -6.37 -5.58
CA PHE A 184 2.93 -5.59 -6.76
C PHE A 184 1.79 -4.65 -7.17
N TYR A 185 2.09 -3.36 -7.43
CA TYR A 185 1.06 -2.38 -7.81
C TYR A 185 0.81 -2.38 -9.31
N TRP A 186 -0.45 -2.42 -9.72
CA TRP A 186 -0.81 -2.30 -11.14
C TRP A 186 -0.43 -0.93 -11.72
N GLU A 187 -0.32 0.10 -10.88
CA GLU A 187 0.17 1.42 -11.25
C GLU A 187 1.62 1.42 -11.76
N ASN A 188 2.39 0.33 -11.52
CA ASN A 188 3.71 0.15 -12.11
C ASN A 188 3.67 0.07 -13.64
N PHE A 189 2.54 -0.35 -14.21
CA PHE A 189 2.32 -0.28 -15.67
C PHE A 189 2.19 1.16 -16.19
N ILE A 190 1.88 2.12 -15.32
CA ILE A 190 1.74 3.54 -15.68
C ILE A 190 3.02 4.31 -15.40
N TYR A 191 3.57 4.16 -14.17
CA TYR A 191 4.58 5.08 -13.66
C TYR A 191 6.01 4.52 -13.67
N PHE A 192 6.18 3.18 -13.63
CA PHE A 192 7.50 2.56 -13.54
C PHE A 192 7.99 1.93 -14.85
N GLY A 193 7.36 2.29 -15.97
CA GLY A 193 7.78 1.83 -17.28
C GLY A 193 7.63 0.32 -17.51
N MET A 194 6.82 -0.36 -16.69
CA MET A 194 6.54 -1.81 -16.82
C MET A 194 5.35 -2.09 -17.77
N GLY A 195 4.72 -1.03 -18.30
CA GLY A 195 3.64 -1.12 -19.27
C GLY A 195 4.10 -1.69 -20.62
N PRO A 196 3.13 -1.96 -21.52
CA PRO A 196 3.43 -2.51 -22.84
C PRO A 196 4.35 -1.59 -23.64
N LYS A 197 5.42 -2.15 -24.19
CA LYS A 197 6.37 -1.44 -25.06
C LYS A 197 6.41 -2.09 -26.44
N LYS A 198 6.62 -1.30 -27.47
CA LYS A 198 6.83 -1.80 -28.83
C LYS A 198 8.19 -2.46 -28.95
N GLY A 199 8.20 -3.71 -29.39
CA GLY A 199 9.41 -4.39 -29.81
C GLY A 199 9.89 -3.92 -31.18
N ALA A 200 11.03 -4.45 -31.63
CA ALA A 200 11.58 -4.18 -32.97
C ALA A 200 10.62 -4.58 -34.12
N ASP A 201 9.73 -5.53 -33.85
CA ASP A 201 8.68 -5.99 -34.76
C ASP A 201 7.40 -5.12 -34.75
N GLY A 202 7.41 -4.03 -33.96
CA GLY A 202 6.28 -3.11 -33.80
C GLY A 202 5.15 -3.62 -32.91
N LYS A 203 5.24 -4.84 -32.37
CA LYS A 203 4.22 -5.42 -31.50
C LYS A 203 4.42 -4.98 -30.05
N LEU A 204 3.31 -4.84 -29.32
CA LEU A 204 3.35 -4.53 -27.90
C LEU A 204 3.66 -5.78 -27.07
N ALA A 205 4.54 -5.63 -26.12
CA ALA A 205 4.85 -6.66 -25.12
C ALA A 205 5.05 -6.09 -23.74
N ILE A 206 4.62 -6.81 -22.69
CA ILE A 206 5.10 -6.63 -21.34
C ILE A 206 6.26 -7.59 -21.09
N THR A 207 7.33 -7.10 -20.45
CA THR A 207 8.53 -7.90 -20.17
C THR A 207 8.73 -8.03 -18.67
N LEU A 208 8.50 -9.24 -18.13
CA LEU A 208 8.66 -9.53 -16.70
C LEU A 208 9.36 -10.89 -16.53
N PRO A 209 10.20 -11.06 -15.50
CA PRO A 209 10.92 -12.31 -15.26
C PRO A 209 10.13 -13.26 -14.34
N LEU A 210 8.91 -13.60 -14.73
CA LEU A 210 8.00 -14.46 -13.94
C LEU A 210 7.89 -15.89 -14.49
N GLY A 211 8.43 -16.17 -15.69
CA GLY A 211 8.12 -17.44 -16.34
C GLY A 211 6.60 -17.64 -16.47
N ASN A 212 6.11 -18.78 -16.00
CA ASN A 212 4.68 -19.11 -15.94
C ASN A 212 4.08 -18.95 -14.52
N LYS A 213 4.79 -18.25 -13.62
CA LYS A 213 4.41 -18.09 -12.23
C LYS A 213 3.47 -16.91 -12.01
N LYS A 214 2.66 -17.00 -10.95
CA LYS A 214 1.75 -15.95 -10.54
C LYS A 214 2.48 -14.91 -9.69
N LEU A 215 2.05 -13.67 -9.85
CA LEU A 215 2.46 -12.54 -9.02
C LEU A 215 1.25 -12.01 -8.26
N ALA A 216 1.34 -11.95 -6.94
CA ALA A 216 0.35 -11.24 -6.14
C ALA A 216 0.42 -9.75 -6.45
N SER A 217 -0.72 -9.14 -6.77
CA SER A 217 -0.78 -7.75 -7.25
C SER A 217 -2.09 -7.06 -6.86
N ILE A 218 -2.08 -5.72 -6.81
CA ILE A 218 -3.21 -4.93 -6.29
C ILE A 218 -3.24 -3.53 -6.93
N ALA A 219 -4.42 -2.90 -6.99
CA ALA A 219 -4.55 -1.46 -7.21
C ALA A 219 -4.08 -0.70 -5.96
N SER A 220 -3.26 0.33 -6.11
CA SER A 220 -2.74 1.09 -4.97
C SER A 220 -3.83 1.78 -4.14
N GLU A 221 -4.94 2.16 -4.76
CA GLU A 221 -6.13 2.71 -4.09
C GLU A 221 -6.75 1.71 -3.09
N ASP A 222 -6.78 0.42 -3.45
CA ASP A 222 -7.34 -0.63 -2.61
C ASP A 222 -6.50 -0.92 -1.35
N ILE A 223 -5.21 -0.58 -1.37
CA ILE A 223 -4.35 -0.60 -0.16
C ILE A 223 -4.92 0.37 0.88
N GLY A 224 -5.27 1.59 0.44
CA GLY A 224 -5.85 2.61 1.31
C GLY A 224 -7.21 2.20 1.87
N LYS A 225 -8.08 1.60 1.05
CA LYS A 225 -9.39 1.09 1.49
C LYS A 225 -9.25 -0.03 2.51
N THR A 226 -8.31 -0.95 2.28
CA THR A 226 -8.03 -2.02 3.24
C THR A 226 -7.45 -1.49 4.55
N ALA A 227 -6.53 -0.51 4.48
CA ALA A 227 -6.01 0.14 5.68
C ALA A 227 -7.11 0.86 6.48
N TYR A 228 -8.10 1.45 5.80
CA TYR A 228 -9.26 2.05 6.45
C TYR A 228 -10.05 1.01 7.27
N ALA A 229 -10.38 -0.13 6.69
CA ALA A 229 -11.08 -1.21 7.38
C ALA A 229 -10.28 -1.75 8.58
N ILE A 230 -8.95 -1.89 8.45
CA ILE A 230 -8.07 -2.28 9.56
C ILE A 230 -8.18 -1.28 10.72
N PHE A 231 -8.27 0.04 10.46
CA PHE A 231 -8.50 1.03 11.51
C PHE A 231 -9.90 0.93 12.11
N GLU A 232 -10.93 0.57 11.32
CA GLU A 232 -12.29 0.37 11.82
C GLU A 232 -12.38 -0.86 12.74
N ASP A 233 -11.76 -1.98 12.35
CA ASP A 233 -11.65 -3.19 13.18
C ASP A 233 -10.85 -2.92 14.47
N GLY A 234 -9.96 -1.93 14.46
CA GLY A 234 -9.33 -1.36 15.64
C GLY A 234 -8.36 -2.30 16.37
N PRO A 235 -8.50 -2.42 17.73
CA PRO A 235 -7.49 -3.11 18.54
C PRO A 235 -7.28 -4.58 18.20
N GLU A 236 -8.27 -5.25 17.62
CA GLU A 236 -8.18 -6.67 17.26
C GLU A 236 -7.16 -6.93 16.14
N MET A 237 -6.81 -5.89 15.38
CA MET A 237 -5.83 -5.97 14.31
C MET A 237 -4.39 -5.74 14.78
N ILE A 238 -4.20 -5.23 16.00
CA ILE A 238 -2.87 -4.96 16.55
C ILE A 238 -2.09 -6.26 16.76
N GLY A 239 -0.84 -6.27 16.31
CA GLY A 239 0.05 -7.43 16.34
C GLY A 239 -0.14 -8.40 15.19
N LYS A 240 -1.18 -8.21 14.34
CA LYS A 240 -1.40 -9.05 13.17
C LYS A 240 -0.54 -8.61 11.99
N THR A 241 -0.18 -9.59 11.16
CA THR A 241 0.33 -9.40 9.80
C THR A 241 -0.80 -9.65 8.83
N VAL A 242 -1.09 -8.67 7.98
CA VAL A 242 -2.19 -8.72 7.00
C VAL A 242 -1.59 -8.56 5.61
N GLY A 243 -1.56 -9.64 4.86
CA GLY A 243 -1.10 -9.60 3.47
C GLY A 243 -2.27 -9.37 2.51
N ILE A 244 -2.06 -8.52 1.51
CA ILE A 244 -3.14 -8.06 0.63
C ILE A 244 -2.81 -8.20 -0.85
N ALA A 245 -3.79 -8.66 -1.64
CA ALA A 245 -3.76 -8.70 -3.10
C ALA A 245 -5.16 -8.55 -3.68
N GLY A 246 -5.25 -7.93 -4.87
CA GLY A 246 -6.45 -7.89 -5.72
C GLY A 246 -6.48 -9.00 -6.77
N GLY A 247 -5.33 -9.62 -7.04
CA GLY A 247 -5.20 -10.73 -7.98
C GLY A 247 -3.86 -11.45 -7.88
N HIS A 248 -3.86 -12.73 -8.27
CA HIS A 248 -2.68 -13.57 -8.47
C HIS A 248 -2.62 -13.91 -9.96
N LEU A 249 -1.78 -13.21 -10.72
CA LEU A 249 -1.80 -13.26 -12.18
C LEU A 249 -0.44 -13.68 -12.74
N THR A 250 -0.46 -14.55 -13.76
CA THR A 250 0.74 -14.81 -14.56
C THR A 250 0.98 -13.67 -15.56
N GLY A 251 2.20 -13.57 -16.10
CA GLY A 251 2.50 -12.61 -17.15
C GLY A 251 1.60 -12.76 -18.39
N GLU A 252 1.28 -14.00 -18.77
CA GLU A 252 0.33 -14.29 -19.86
C GLU A 252 -1.09 -13.77 -19.56
N GLN A 253 -1.58 -13.97 -18.33
CA GLN A 253 -2.89 -13.46 -17.94
C GLN A 253 -2.93 -11.93 -17.94
N MET A 254 -1.85 -11.27 -17.46
CA MET A 254 -1.73 -9.81 -17.51
C MET A 254 -1.72 -9.30 -18.95
N ALA A 255 -0.95 -9.93 -19.86
CA ALA A 255 -0.88 -9.57 -21.26
C ALA A 255 -2.24 -9.75 -21.98
N LYS A 256 -2.96 -10.82 -21.66
CA LYS A 256 -4.32 -11.05 -22.17
C LYS A 256 -5.31 -9.97 -21.75
N SER A 257 -5.30 -9.60 -20.45
CA SER A 257 -6.16 -8.53 -19.93
C SER A 257 -5.81 -7.17 -20.54
N LEU A 258 -4.51 -6.86 -20.69
CA LEU A 258 -4.03 -5.67 -21.38
C LEU A 258 -4.47 -5.63 -22.83
N SER A 259 -4.36 -6.75 -23.55
CA SER A 259 -4.82 -6.85 -24.96
C SER A 259 -6.30 -6.51 -25.09
N LYS A 260 -7.12 -7.07 -24.21
CA LYS A 260 -8.57 -6.81 -24.19
C LYS A 260 -8.88 -5.34 -23.87
N ALA A 261 -8.21 -4.77 -22.89
CA ALA A 261 -8.45 -3.39 -22.45
C ALA A 261 -8.00 -2.36 -23.48
N LEU A 262 -6.85 -2.58 -24.13
CA LEU A 262 -6.26 -1.67 -25.12
C LEU A 262 -6.83 -1.85 -26.53
N GLY A 263 -7.55 -2.96 -26.79
CA GLY A 263 -8.09 -3.26 -28.11
C GLY A 263 -7.03 -3.61 -29.16
N GLN A 264 -5.83 -4.00 -28.72
CA GLN A 264 -4.71 -4.42 -29.57
C GLN A 264 -3.89 -5.50 -28.88
N GLN A 265 -3.21 -6.34 -29.67
CA GLN A 265 -2.45 -7.45 -29.12
C GLN A 265 -1.28 -6.96 -28.27
N VAL A 266 -1.21 -7.47 -27.03
CA VAL A 266 -0.07 -7.37 -26.13
C VAL A 266 0.41 -8.79 -25.84
N THR A 267 1.68 -9.06 -26.04
CA THR A 267 2.31 -10.35 -25.71
C THR A 267 3.04 -10.27 -24.38
N TYR A 268 3.28 -11.44 -23.81
CA TYR A 268 4.15 -11.57 -22.64
C TYR A 268 5.53 -12.05 -23.10
N ASN A 269 6.55 -11.26 -22.77
CA ASN A 269 7.94 -11.60 -22.99
C ASN A 269 8.54 -12.06 -21.65
N ALA A 270 8.60 -13.37 -21.43
CA ALA A 270 9.23 -13.96 -20.28
C ALA A 270 10.76 -13.93 -20.44
N VAL A 271 11.43 -13.15 -19.62
CA VAL A 271 12.90 -13.14 -19.54
C VAL A 271 13.35 -13.87 -18.27
N SER A 272 14.63 -14.28 -18.22
CA SER A 272 15.18 -14.79 -16.96
C SER A 272 15.40 -13.65 -15.96
N PRO A 273 15.37 -13.94 -14.64
CA PRO A 273 15.73 -12.94 -13.63
C PRO A 273 17.12 -12.33 -13.83
N ALA A 274 18.08 -13.14 -14.31
CA ALA A 274 19.43 -12.66 -14.64
C ALA A 274 19.43 -11.64 -15.80
N ALA A 275 18.66 -11.90 -16.86
CA ALA A 275 18.49 -10.96 -17.97
C ALA A 275 17.81 -9.67 -17.52
N TYR A 276 16.82 -9.76 -16.61
CA TYR A 276 16.14 -8.57 -16.09
C TYR A 276 17.07 -7.70 -15.25
N ARG A 277 17.90 -8.31 -14.38
CA ARG A 277 18.95 -7.59 -13.64
C ARG A 277 19.92 -6.85 -14.56
N ALA A 278 20.23 -7.43 -15.72
CA ALA A 278 21.15 -6.88 -16.71
C ALA A 278 20.57 -5.71 -17.53
N PHE A 279 19.28 -5.33 -17.37
CA PHE A 279 18.72 -4.15 -18.06
C PHE A 279 19.35 -2.83 -17.63
N GLY A 280 20.00 -2.76 -16.47
CA GLY A 280 20.87 -1.65 -16.07
C GLY A 280 20.14 -0.36 -15.68
N PHE A 281 18.82 -0.33 -15.60
CA PHE A 281 18.12 0.82 -15.04
C PHE A 281 18.24 0.86 -13.49
N PRO A 282 18.14 2.03 -12.84
CA PRO A 282 18.24 2.12 -11.38
C PRO A 282 17.25 1.18 -10.67
N GLY A 283 17.76 0.25 -9.85
CA GLY A 283 16.96 -0.74 -9.14
C GLY A 283 16.66 -2.02 -9.94
N ALA A 284 17.21 -2.21 -11.15
CA ALA A 284 17.00 -3.41 -11.94
C ALA A 284 17.42 -4.71 -11.23
N GLU A 285 18.52 -4.66 -10.47
CA GLU A 285 19.02 -5.80 -9.70
C GLU A 285 18.05 -6.17 -8.57
N ASP A 286 17.58 -5.19 -7.81
CA ASP A 286 16.60 -5.37 -6.75
C ASP A 286 15.27 -5.93 -7.29
N LEU A 287 14.74 -5.33 -8.36
CA LEU A 287 13.51 -5.82 -9.00
C LEU A 287 13.69 -7.21 -9.61
N GLY A 288 14.83 -7.51 -10.21
CA GLY A 288 15.12 -8.84 -10.74
C GLY A 288 15.14 -9.91 -9.63
N ASN A 289 15.72 -9.57 -8.47
CA ASN A 289 15.68 -10.43 -7.28
C ASN A 289 14.26 -10.56 -6.71
N MET A 290 13.50 -9.46 -6.65
CA MET A 290 12.10 -9.47 -6.21
C MET A 290 11.23 -10.41 -7.06
N PHE A 291 11.32 -10.32 -8.37
CA PHE A 291 10.56 -11.19 -9.25
C PHE A 291 11.01 -12.65 -9.14
N GLN A 292 12.32 -12.90 -9.00
CA GLN A 292 12.85 -14.24 -8.75
C GLN A 292 12.30 -14.81 -7.45
N PHE A 293 12.30 -14.03 -6.37
CA PHE A 293 11.74 -14.43 -5.08
C PHE A 293 10.25 -14.80 -5.22
N ASN A 294 9.45 -13.92 -5.81
CA ASN A 294 8.03 -14.20 -6.02
C ASN A 294 7.77 -15.43 -6.90
N SER A 295 8.66 -15.73 -7.85
CA SER A 295 8.51 -16.88 -8.73
C SER A 295 8.92 -18.19 -8.04
N GLU A 296 10.01 -18.20 -7.28
CA GLU A 296 10.50 -19.37 -6.57
C GLU A 296 9.63 -19.74 -5.36
N PHE A 297 9.06 -18.74 -4.70
CA PHE A 297 8.17 -18.87 -3.55
C PHE A 297 6.73 -18.49 -3.89
N GLU A 298 6.28 -18.81 -5.12
CA GLU A 298 4.95 -18.42 -5.64
C GLU A 298 3.81 -18.77 -4.67
N GLN A 299 3.81 -20.01 -4.16
CA GLN A 299 2.74 -20.47 -3.28
C GLN A 299 2.74 -19.67 -1.97
N ASP A 300 3.88 -19.54 -1.33
CA ASP A 300 4.02 -18.84 -0.05
C ASP A 300 3.65 -17.34 -0.20
N CYS A 301 4.12 -16.70 -1.28
CA CYS A 301 3.82 -15.30 -1.57
C CYS A 301 2.33 -15.06 -1.85
N CYS A 302 1.68 -15.97 -2.58
CA CYS A 302 0.25 -15.91 -2.88
C CYS A 302 -0.61 -16.23 -1.64
N ASP A 303 -0.25 -17.24 -0.86
CA ASP A 303 -0.98 -17.63 0.34
C ASP A 303 -0.90 -16.55 1.42
N ALA A 304 0.28 -15.94 1.59
CA ALA A 304 0.47 -14.80 2.48
C ALA A 304 -0.36 -13.56 2.09
N ARG A 305 -0.87 -13.49 0.87
CA ARG A 305 -1.69 -12.38 0.33
C ARG A 305 -3.03 -12.89 -0.18
N ASN A 306 -3.83 -13.41 0.74
CA ASN A 306 -5.11 -14.07 0.44
C ASN A 306 -6.13 -13.05 -0.11
N ILE A 307 -6.59 -13.26 -1.35
CA ILE A 307 -7.56 -12.36 -2.02
C ILE A 307 -8.91 -12.35 -1.28
N SER A 308 -9.35 -13.48 -0.73
CA SER A 308 -10.62 -13.56 -0.01
C SER A 308 -10.58 -12.78 1.30
N GLU A 309 -9.45 -12.82 2.01
CA GLU A 309 -9.24 -12.01 3.22
C GLU A 309 -9.15 -10.51 2.86
N THR A 310 -8.42 -10.15 1.81
CA THR A 310 -8.39 -8.77 1.31
C THR A 310 -9.80 -8.28 0.96
N LYS A 311 -10.60 -9.14 0.30
CA LYS A 311 -11.98 -8.80 -0.07
C LYS A 311 -12.91 -8.68 1.13
N SER A 312 -12.66 -9.38 2.23
CA SER A 312 -13.45 -9.22 3.46
C SER A 312 -13.23 -7.85 4.10
N LEU A 313 -12.00 -7.31 4.02
CA LEU A 313 -11.65 -5.97 4.49
C LEU A 313 -12.07 -4.87 3.48
N ASN A 314 -12.00 -5.17 2.18
CA ASN A 314 -12.41 -4.24 1.12
C ASN A 314 -13.39 -4.93 0.16
N PRO A 315 -14.71 -4.88 0.43
CA PRO A 315 -15.72 -5.49 -0.44
C PRO A 315 -15.71 -4.97 -1.88
N GLU A 316 -15.18 -3.76 -2.10
CA GLU A 316 -15.03 -3.14 -3.42
C GLU A 316 -13.69 -3.46 -4.10
N LEU A 317 -12.94 -4.43 -3.57
CA LEU A 317 -11.62 -4.83 -4.11
C LEU A 317 -11.68 -5.00 -5.62
N GLN A 318 -10.80 -4.30 -6.32
CA GLN A 318 -10.74 -4.33 -7.77
C GLN A 318 -10.08 -5.62 -8.26
N THR A 319 -10.56 -6.15 -9.38
CA THR A 319 -9.82 -7.07 -10.22
C THR A 319 -8.94 -6.28 -11.19
N PHE A 320 -7.92 -6.92 -11.78
CA PHE A 320 -7.06 -6.27 -12.77
C PHE A 320 -7.85 -5.76 -13.98
N ASP A 321 -8.84 -6.53 -14.46
CA ASP A 321 -9.70 -6.10 -15.57
C ASP A 321 -10.53 -4.86 -15.23
N ARG A 322 -11.04 -4.75 -13.99
CA ARG A 322 -11.77 -3.55 -13.53
C ARG A 322 -10.83 -2.35 -13.48
N TRP A 323 -9.66 -2.51 -12.87
CA TRP A 323 -8.64 -1.46 -12.80
C TRP A 323 -8.22 -0.97 -14.18
N LEU A 324 -8.00 -1.90 -15.13
CA LEU A 324 -7.69 -1.57 -16.53
C LEU A 324 -8.83 -0.77 -17.20
N GLY A 325 -10.09 -1.12 -16.93
CA GLY A 325 -11.23 -0.37 -17.42
C GLY A 325 -11.16 1.13 -17.10
N GLU A 326 -10.68 1.46 -15.89
CA GLU A 326 -10.58 2.83 -15.39
C GLU A 326 -9.25 3.52 -15.75
N ASN A 327 -8.17 2.75 -15.98
CA ASN A 327 -6.81 3.29 -16.06
C ASN A 327 -6.09 3.08 -17.39
N LYS A 328 -6.65 2.32 -18.34
CA LYS A 328 -5.98 1.98 -19.60
C LYS A 328 -5.48 3.18 -20.41
N SER A 329 -6.22 4.29 -20.40
CA SER A 329 -5.83 5.52 -21.11
C SER A 329 -4.60 6.22 -20.51
N ARG A 330 -4.19 5.84 -19.29
CA ARG A 330 -3.04 6.37 -18.58
C ARG A 330 -1.77 5.53 -18.80
N ILE A 331 -1.92 4.33 -19.37
CA ILE A 331 -0.78 3.43 -19.61
C ILE A 331 -0.01 3.94 -20.83
N PRO A 332 1.28 4.31 -20.68
CA PRO A 332 2.10 4.71 -21.81
C PRO A 332 2.32 3.51 -22.74
N LEU A 333 2.08 3.72 -24.03
CA LEU A 333 2.40 2.74 -25.08
C LEU A 333 3.69 3.23 -25.74
N GLY A 334 4.81 2.61 -25.37
CA GLY A 334 6.15 2.97 -25.84
C GLY A 334 6.44 2.55 -27.28
#